data_29793ef1621be38852cd728e32fdedc3
#
_entry.id   29793ef1621be38852cd728e32fdedc3
#
_cell.length_a   1.000
_cell.length_b   1.000
_cell.length_c   1.000
_cell.angle_alpha   90.00
_cell.angle_beta   90.00
_cell.angle_gamma   90.00
#
_symmetry.space_group_name_H-M   'P 1'
#
loop_
_entity.id
_entity.type
_entity.pdbx_description
1 polymer ?
#
loop_
_entity_poly.entity_id
_entity_poly.type
_entity_poly.pdbx_seq_one_letter_code
_entity_poly.pdbx_strand_id
1 'polypeptide(L)'
;MKKASPIYFFCLLMVLLNLMFISCGKKEEAAENPVKQISDRALQEKNVAVYKTRGIGEKARKYLSFDFSQVDKPASLKGFVQYFHFPPIRQHRTGTCWCFSTTSFFESEMKRLGKDPVNLSELYTVYWEFVEKARRFIREKGDSFIAHGSEHNAVIRQMKKYGAVRASDYTGLLSGQTEHDHDKLLQEIRNYLQFCKDNGYWDEEKAISYVKSILNKHLGKPPETIEVEGRTLTPREYLDTVLQLPLDDYVAFISFKSLPFYTKGEFKVPDNWWHSKEYHNVPLDDFYSAIVNASKSGYTAAIGGDISEPGISGEDDVAIVSTFDLPQKLIDQDSREFRFTNRTSTDDHAIHIVGYKEGDGHAWFLIKDSGSSAQKGQFKGYYLYRDDYVKLKILTFMVHKDAVTSLLEKFPGEL
;
A
#
# COMPACT_ATOMS: atom_id res chain seq x y z
N MET A 1 -61.10 55.34 46.91
CA MET A 1 -60.45 54.11 46.39
C MET A 1 -60.05 54.35 44.91
N LYS A 2 -58.77 54.65 44.64
CA LYS A 2 -58.32 54.87 43.27
C LYS A 2 -57.91 53.51 42.66
N LYS A 3 -58.50 53.11 41.55
CA LYS A 3 -58.24 51.93 40.79
C LYS A 3 -56.82 52.07 40.19
N ALA A 4 -55.93 51.15 40.49
CA ALA A 4 -54.57 51.09 39.89
C ALA A 4 -54.77 50.70 38.41
N SER A 5 -54.04 51.34 37.53
CA SER A 5 -54.05 51.17 36.09
C SER A 5 -53.44 49.81 35.69
N PRO A 6 -54.07 49.10 34.74
CA PRO A 6 -53.58 47.79 34.27
C PRO A 6 -52.19 47.82 33.62
N ILE A 7 -51.62 48.99 33.35
CA ILE A 7 -50.34 49.19 32.73
C ILE A 7 -49.19 48.75 33.66
N TYR A 8 -49.34 48.99 34.98
CA TYR A 8 -48.28 48.59 35.96
C TYR A 8 -48.18 47.06 36.15
N PHE A 9 -49.28 46.35 35.93
CA PHE A 9 -49.26 44.87 36.06
C PHE A 9 -48.56 44.21 34.85
N PHE A 10 -48.66 44.81 33.68
CA PHE A 10 -48.05 44.30 32.46
C PHE A 10 -46.52 44.57 32.44
N CYS A 11 -46.09 45.70 32.94
CA CYS A 11 -44.65 45.99 33.07
C CYS A 11 -43.94 45.11 34.12
N LEU A 12 -44.63 44.77 35.22
CA LEU A 12 -44.06 43.88 36.25
C LEU A 12 -43.94 42.43 35.76
N LEU A 13 -44.90 41.96 34.92
CA LEU A 13 -44.87 40.64 34.32
C LEU A 13 -43.76 40.51 33.26
N MET A 14 -43.53 41.56 32.48
CA MET A 14 -42.43 41.63 31.49
C MET A 14 -41.04 41.62 32.14
N VAL A 15 -40.88 42.30 33.27
CA VAL A 15 -39.60 42.30 34.03
C VAL A 15 -39.34 40.93 34.69
N LEU A 16 -40.37 40.27 35.19
CA LEU A 16 -40.26 38.90 35.74
C LEU A 16 -39.99 37.86 34.65
N LEU A 17 -40.58 37.98 33.44
CA LEU A 17 -40.27 37.13 32.32
C LEU A 17 -38.80 37.31 31.82
N ASN A 18 -38.29 38.57 31.81
CA ASN A 18 -36.88 38.78 31.42
C ASN A 18 -35.88 38.30 32.47
N LEU A 19 -36.28 38.25 33.75
CA LEU A 19 -35.40 37.69 34.81
C LEU A 19 -35.45 36.13 34.81
N MET A 20 -36.45 35.48 34.29
CA MET A 20 -36.50 34.03 34.09
C MET A 20 -35.68 33.56 32.88
N PHE A 21 -35.47 34.41 31.87
CA PHE A 21 -34.63 34.09 30.72
C PHE A 21 -33.11 34.32 30.97
N ILE A 22 -32.74 35.04 32.04
CA ILE A 22 -31.31 35.27 32.38
C ILE A 22 -30.73 34.12 33.25
N SER A 23 -31.55 33.20 33.75
CA SER A 23 -31.08 32.12 34.64
C SER A 23 -30.97 30.74 34.02
N CYS A 24 -31.09 30.60 32.68
CA CYS A 24 -30.95 29.32 32.01
C CYS A 24 -29.98 29.39 30.83
N GLY A 25 -28.94 30.17 30.97
CA GLY A 25 -27.82 30.21 30.09
C GLY A 25 -26.55 29.73 30.83
N LYS A 26 -26.50 28.47 31.31
CA LYS A 26 -25.25 27.76 31.19
C LYS A 26 -24.93 27.78 29.71
N LYS A 27 -23.98 28.62 29.28
CA LYS A 27 -23.23 28.33 28.08
C LYS A 27 -22.74 26.89 28.28
N GLU A 28 -23.42 25.93 27.66
CA GLU A 28 -22.69 24.75 27.22
C GLU A 28 -21.53 25.36 26.42
N GLU A 29 -20.35 25.33 26.96
CA GLU A 29 -19.15 25.43 26.16
C GLU A 29 -19.37 24.43 25.06
N ALA A 30 -19.67 24.93 23.86
CA ALA A 30 -19.80 24.09 22.68
C ALA A 30 -18.52 23.26 22.68
N ALA A 31 -18.65 21.96 22.83
CA ALA A 31 -17.53 21.06 22.85
C ALA A 31 -16.69 21.44 21.63
N GLU A 32 -15.51 22.03 21.87
CA GLU A 32 -14.67 22.52 20.78
C GLU A 32 -14.52 21.38 19.79
N ASN A 33 -14.81 21.64 18.53
CA ASN A 33 -14.72 20.62 17.48
C ASN A 33 -13.31 20.01 17.55
N PRO A 34 -13.15 18.70 17.84
CA PRO A 34 -11.86 18.07 18.00
C PRO A 34 -10.91 18.33 16.83
N VAL A 35 -11.45 18.40 15.60
CA VAL A 35 -10.69 18.71 14.38
C VAL A 35 -10.12 20.11 14.41
N LYS A 36 -10.87 21.11 14.91
CA LYS A 36 -10.39 22.48 15.02
C LYS A 36 -9.30 22.62 16.07
N GLN A 37 -9.46 22.03 17.25
CA GLN A 37 -8.41 21.99 18.28
C GLN A 37 -7.12 21.37 17.78
N ILE A 38 -7.22 20.30 17.00
CA ILE A 38 -6.08 19.59 16.42
C ILE A 38 -5.34 20.49 15.42
N SER A 39 -6.06 21.15 14.52
CA SER A 39 -5.48 22.08 13.54
C SER A 39 -4.82 23.27 14.19
N ASP A 40 -5.47 23.87 15.17
CA ASP A 40 -4.94 25.04 15.90
C ASP A 40 -3.70 24.63 16.71
N ARG A 41 -3.70 23.45 17.32
CA ARG A 41 -2.56 22.93 18.07
C ARG A 41 -1.39 22.58 17.16
N ALA A 42 -1.65 21.93 16.01
CA ALA A 42 -0.62 21.63 15.03
C ALA A 42 0.06 22.89 14.47
N LEU A 43 -0.69 23.99 14.33
CA LEU A 43 -0.17 25.28 13.90
C LEU A 43 0.65 25.99 15.00
N GLN A 44 0.40 25.69 16.26
CA GLN A 44 1.12 26.26 17.41
C GLN A 44 2.38 25.48 17.79
N GLU A 45 2.44 24.20 17.49
CA GLU A 45 3.63 23.39 17.68
C GLU A 45 4.68 23.71 16.61
N LYS A 46 5.97 23.66 16.98
CA LYS A 46 7.07 23.97 16.05
C LYS A 46 7.14 23.06 14.82
N ASN A 47 6.36 21.98 14.78
CA ASN A 47 6.19 21.05 13.66
C ASN A 47 5.13 21.54 12.67
N VAL A 48 5.20 22.77 12.28
CA VAL A 48 4.23 23.38 11.37
C VAL A 48 4.39 22.81 9.97
N ALA A 49 3.24 22.54 9.34
CA ALA A 49 3.20 22.22 7.93
C ALA A 49 3.72 23.39 7.10
N VAL A 50 4.60 23.12 6.18
CA VAL A 50 5.13 24.09 5.23
C VAL A 50 4.63 23.79 3.81
N TYR A 51 4.39 24.83 3.03
CA TYR A 51 4.05 24.65 1.62
C TYR A 51 5.32 24.46 0.81
N LYS A 52 5.41 23.32 0.13
CA LYS A 52 6.43 23.05 -0.89
C LYS A 52 5.83 23.25 -2.28
N THR A 53 6.65 23.57 -3.25
CA THR A 53 6.24 23.68 -4.66
C THR A 53 6.73 22.45 -5.43
N ARG A 54 5.81 21.78 -6.12
CA ARG A 54 6.12 20.65 -7.02
C ARG A 54 5.73 21.02 -8.44
N GLY A 55 6.63 20.71 -9.40
CA GLY A 55 6.46 21.06 -10.81
C GLY A 55 7.16 22.35 -11.19
N ILE A 56 7.16 22.66 -12.49
CA ILE A 56 7.86 23.82 -13.09
C ILE A 56 6.86 24.60 -13.95
N GLY A 57 6.98 25.95 -13.93
CA GLY A 57 6.15 26.84 -14.73
C GLY A 57 4.66 26.75 -14.36
N GLU A 58 3.78 26.78 -15.35
CA GLU A 58 2.33 26.74 -15.16
C GLU A 58 1.81 25.43 -14.48
N LYS A 59 2.62 24.38 -14.48
CA LYS A 59 2.31 23.11 -13.78
C LYS A 59 2.79 23.10 -12.34
N ALA A 60 3.43 24.17 -11.87
CA ALA A 60 3.87 24.28 -10.49
C ALA A 60 2.66 24.37 -9.54
N ARG A 61 2.60 23.47 -8.56
CA ARG A 61 1.54 23.47 -7.53
C ARG A 61 2.16 23.51 -6.15
N LYS A 62 1.58 24.34 -5.28
CA LYS A 62 1.88 24.29 -3.85
C LYS A 62 1.14 23.11 -3.23
N TYR A 63 1.83 22.36 -2.43
CA TYR A 63 1.25 21.28 -1.63
C TYR A 63 1.72 21.40 -0.18
N LEU A 64 0.86 20.94 0.71
CA LEU A 64 1.17 20.90 2.13
C LEU A 64 2.25 19.85 2.39
N SER A 65 3.26 20.20 3.16
CA SER A 65 4.33 19.27 3.56
C SER A 65 4.56 19.44 5.06
N PHE A 66 4.90 18.35 5.71
CA PHE A 66 5.29 18.36 7.11
C PHE A 66 6.73 18.86 7.27
N ASP A 67 7.05 19.47 8.40
CA ASP A 67 8.44 19.79 8.78
C ASP A 67 9.06 18.61 9.54
N PHE A 68 9.79 17.76 8.80
CA PHE A 68 10.39 16.55 9.35
C PHE A 68 11.63 16.82 10.23
N SER A 69 12.17 18.05 10.25
CA SER A 69 13.33 18.39 11.07
C SER A 69 13.11 18.22 12.57
N GLN A 70 11.84 18.25 12.99
CA GLN A 70 11.42 18.13 14.38
C GLN A 70 10.89 16.73 14.74
N VAL A 71 10.89 15.80 13.77
CA VAL A 71 10.43 14.43 14.03
C VAL A 71 11.53 13.65 14.72
N ASP A 72 11.24 13.16 15.93
CA ASP A 72 12.11 12.22 16.60
C ASP A 72 12.02 10.86 15.89
N LYS A 73 13.06 10.56 15.11
CA LYS A 73 13.18 9.33 14.30
C LYS A 73 14.55 8.69 14.54
N PRO A 74 14.66 7.36 14.32
CA PRO A 74 15.96 6.71 14.39
C PRO A 74 16.97 7.34 13.43
N ALA A 75 18.11 7.78 13.94
CA ALA A 75 19.16 8.42 13.15
C ALA A 75 20.00 7.42 12.32
N SER A 76 19.83 6.14 12.54
CA SER A 76 20.55 5.07 11.81
C SER A 76 19.73 3.78 11.81
N LEU A 77 20.09 2.87 10.91
CA LEU A 77 19.50 1.52 10.86
C LEU A 77 20.05 0.59 11.97
N LYS A 78 21.01 1.07 12.75
CA LYS A 78 21.55 0.31 13.90
C LYS A 78 20.47 0.17 14.99
N GLY A 79 20.31 -1.04 15.49
CA GLY A 79 19.33 -1.37 16.53
C GLY A 79 17.97 -1.79 15.98
N PHE A 80 17.78 -1.77 14.67
CA PHE A 80 16.69 -2.54 14.05
C PHE A 80 17.05 -4.03 14.06
N VAL A 81 16.09 -4.86 14.45
CA VAL A 81 16.12 -6.27 14.09
C VAL A 81 15.85 -6.33 12.60
N GLN A 82 16.79 -6.83 11.82
CA GLN A 82 16.68 -6.88 10.36
C GLN A 82 16.75 -8.34 9.90
N TYR A 83 15.97 -8.64 8.88
CA TYR A 83 15.96 -9.94 8.26
C TYR A 83 16.66 -9.89 6.89
N PHE A 84 17.08 -11.06 6.43
CA PHE A 84 17.74 -11.14 5.13
C PHE A 84 16.87 -10.54 4.03
N HIS A 85 17.46 -9.73 3.19
CA HIS A 85 16.92 -9.22 1.93
C HIS A 85 18.10 -8.79 1.04
N PHE A 86 17.93 -8.87 -0.27
CA PHE A 86 18.89 -8.27 -1.19
C PHE A 86 18.81 -6.73 -1.12
N PRO A 87 19.90 -6.01 -1.51
CA PRO A 87 19.88 -4.55 -1.57
C PRO A 87 18.68 -4.01 -2.34
N PRO A 88 18.16 -2.81 -2.01
CA PRO A 88 17.08 -2.19 -2.75
C PRO A 88 17.46 -1.97 -4.22
N ILE A 89 16.55 -2.31 -5.11
CA ILE A 89 16.64 -2.01 -6.54
C ILE A 89 15.50 -1.09 -6.95
N ARG A 90 15.73 -0.26 -7.99
CA ARG A 90 14.76 0.72 -8.44
C ARG A 90 13.84 0.14 -9.50
N GLN A 91 12.54 0.37 -9.36
CA GLN A 91 11.56 0.06 -10.40
C GLN A 91 11.56 1.09 -11.54
N HIS A 92 12.23 2.23 -11.36
CA HIS A 92 12.30 3.35 -12.30
C HIS A 92 10.91 3.88 -12.73
N ARG A 93 10.66 4.02 -14.04
CA ARG A 93 9.41 4.56 -14.60
C ARG A 93 8.42 3.45 -14.91
N THR A 94 8.10 2.68 -13.88
CA THR A 94 7.10 1.61 -13.93
C THR A 94 6.15 1.71 -12.75
N GLY A 95 4.93 1.22 -12.88
CA GLY A 95 3.99 1.06 -11.77
C GLY A 95 3.98 -0.39 -11.29
N THR A 96 5.17 -0.97 -11.07
CA THR A 96 5.32 -2.41 -10.75
C THR A 96 5.82 -2.66 -9.32
N CYS A 97 5.64 -1.69 -8.41
CA CYS A 97 6.00 -1.78 -6.99
C CYS A 97 5.50 -3.07 -6.33
N TRP A 98 4.27 -3.48 -6.63
CA TRP A 98 3.68 -4.74 -6.16
C TRP A 98 4.56 -5.95 -6.45
N CYS A 99 5.20 -6.00 -7.61
CA CYS A 99 6.07 -7.09 -8.00
C CYS A 99 7.44 -7.00 -7.33
N PHE A 100 8.06 -5.80 -7.29
CA PHE A 100 9.35 -5.59 -6.64
C PHE A 100 9.28 -5.89 -5.14
N SER A 101 8.25 -5.43 -4.44
CA SER A 101 8.08 -5.69 -3.02
C SER A 101 7.85 -7.16 -2.71
N THR A 102 6.99 -7.82 -3.49
CA THR A 102 6.64 -9.22 -3.25
C THR A 102 7.76 -10.19 -3.68
N THR A 103 8.48 -9.88 -4.76
CA THR A 103 9.67 -10.66 -5.14
C THR A 103 10.72 -10.58 -4.03
N SER A 104 11.00 -9.36 -3.52
CA SER A 104 11.90 -9.18 -2.37
C SER A 104 11.44 -9.94 -1.13
N PHE A 105 10.14 -10.00 -0.88
CA PHE A 105 9.56 -10.80 0.20
C PHE A 105 9.86 -12.30 0.02
N PHE A 106 9.65 -12.86 -1.17
CA PHE A 106 9.95 -14.27 -1.45
C PHE A 106 11.46 -14.58 -1.37
N GLU A 107 12.32 -13.66 -1.73
CA GLU A 107 13.76 -13.77 -1.54
C GLU A 107 14.15 -13.88 -0.06
N SER A 108 13.48 -13.09 0.80
CA SER A 108 13.64 -13.19 2.26
C SER A 108 13.10 -14.51 2.80
N GLU A 109 11.97 -14.97 2.29
CA GLU A 109 11.35 -16.23 2.67
C GLU A 109 12.22 -17.45 2.30
N MET A 110 12.91 -17.43 1.15
CA MET A 110 13.90 -18.48 0.84
C MET A 110 14.94 -18.60 1.96
N LYS A 111 15.48 -17.48 2.44
CA LYS A 111 16.45 -17.50 3.55
C LYS A 111 15.83 -18.00 4.87
N ARG A 112 14.63 -17.55 5.19
CA ARG A 112 13.91 -17.98 6.39
C ARG A 112 13.65 -19.50 6.37
N LEU A 113 13.34 -20.05 5.20
CA LEU A 113 13.12 -21.49 4.99
C LEU A 113 14.42 -22.32 4.93
N GLY A 114 15.58 -21.69 5.20
CA GLY A 114 16.89 -22.36 5.23
C GLY A 114 17.46 -22.65 3.84
N LYS A 115 16.94 -22.00 2.80
CA LYS A 115 17.41 -22.12 1.41
C LYS A 115 18.46 -21.03 1.09
N ASP A 116 19.26 -21.25 0.05
CA ASP A 116 20.12 -20.21 -0.48
C ASP A 116 19.27 -19.21 -1.27
N PRO A 117 19.25 -17.93 -0.88
CA PRO A 117 18.45 -16.93 -1.55
C PRO A 117 18.93 -16.66 -2.96
N VAL A 118 18.02 -16.55 -3.89
CA VAL A 118 18.28 -16.25 -5.30
C VAL A 118 17.57 -14.95 -5.65
N ASN A 119 18.26 -14.06 -6.36
CA ASN A 119 17.64 -12.85 -6.89
C ASN A 119 16.72 -13.20 -8.05
N LEU A 120 15.42 -13.07 -7.84
CA LEU A 120 14.37 -13.43 -8.79
C LEU A 120 14.06 -12.28 -9.76
N SER A 121 13.58 -12.62 -10.95
CA SER A 121 13.19 -11.63 -11.96
C SER A 121 11.78 -11.11 -11.69
N GLU A 122 11.66 -9.85 -11.32
CA GLU A 122 10.37 -9.14 -11.24
C GLU A 122 9.74 -9.01 -12.63
N LEU A 123 10.56 -8.72 -13.64
CA LEU A 123 10.07 -8.44 -14.99
C LEU A 123 9.52 -9.68 -15.69
N TYR A 124 9.93 -10.87 -15.32
CA TYR A 124 9.31 -12.11 -15.77
C TYR A 124 7.85 -12.20 -15.30
N THR A 125 7.61 -11.93 -14.03
CA THR A 125 6.27 -11.89 -13.44
C THR A 125 5.42 -10.77 -14.04
N VAL A 126 5.98 -9.58 -14.20
CA VAL A 126 5.32 -8.41 -14.83
C VAL A 126 4.90 -8.71 -16.27
N TYR A 127 5.76 -9.36 -17.06
CA TYR A 127 5.42 -9.76 -18.44
C TYR A 127 4.14 -10.60 -18.48
N TRP A 128 4.07 -11.63 -17.65
CA TRP A 128 2.91 -12.51 -17.60
C TRP A 128 1.68 -11.85 -17.00
N GLU A 129 1.86 -10.92 -16.08
CA GLU A 129 0.74 -10.14 -15.56
C GLU A 129 0.08 -9.29 -16.65
N PHE A 130 0.84 -8.63 -17.51
CA PHE A 130 0.28 -7.93 -18.66
C PHE A 130 -0.45 -8.87 -19.64
N VAL A 131 0.09 -10.06 -19.86
CA VAL A 131 -0.59 -11.08 -20.69
C VAL A 131 -1.94 -11.45 -20.09
N GLU A 132 -2.02 -11.70 -18.79
CA GLU A 132 -3.27 -12.08 -18.12
C GLU A 132 -4.29 -10.94 -18.07
N LYS A 133 -3.84 -9.70 -17.86
CA LYS A 133 -4.72 -8.53 -17.96
C LYS A 133 -5.32 -8.38 -19.36
N ALA A 134 -4.49 -8.51 -20.39
CA ALA A 134 -4.97 -8.44 -21.76
C ALA A 134 -5.95 -9.60 -22.08
N ARG A 135 -5.66 -10.82 -21.58
CA ARG A 135 -6.54 -11.96 -21.72
C ARG A 135 -7.93 -11.71 -21.13
N ARG A 136 -7.95 -11.17 -19.91
CA ARG A 136 -9.20 -10.78 -19.26
C ARG A 136 -9.96 -9.73 -20.06
N PHE A 137 -9.27 -8.70 -20.53
CA PHE A 137 -9.88 -7.64 -21.34
C PHE A 137 -10.60 -8.21 -22.58
N ILE A 138 -9.99 -9.17 -23.28
CA ILE A 138 -10.60 -9.82 -24.44
C ILE A 138 -11.80 -10.67 -24.05
N ARG A 139 -11.70 -11.47 -22.97
CA ARG A 139 -12.79 -12.31 -22.46
C ARG A 139 -14.00 -11.51 -22.00
N GLU A 140 -13.74 -10.38 -21.36
CA GLU A 140 -14.78 -9.47 -20.86
C GLU A 140 -15.20 -8.40 -21.90
N LYS A 141 -14.78 -8.57 -23.16
CA LYS A 141 -15.15 -7.69 -24.29
C LYS A 141 -14.90 -6.21 -23.99
N GLY A 142 -13.75 -5.92 -23.37
CA GLY A 142 -13.31 -4.58 -23.06
C GLY A 142 -13.89 -3.99 -21.79
N ASP A 143 -14.52 -4.80 -20.94
CA ASP A 143 -15.04 -4.36 -19.63
C ASP A 143 -14.05 -4.67 -18.50
N SER A 144 -12.77 -4.39 -18.72
CA SER A 144 -11.74 -4.44 -17.69
C SER A 144 -10.68 -3.37 -17.90
N PHE A 145 -10.02 -2.99 -16.81
CA PHE A 145 -9.02 -1.93 -16.82
C PHE A 145 -7.60 -2.48 -17.02
N ILE A 146 -6.82 -1.83 -17.87
CA ILE A 146 -5.41 -2.16 -18.11
C ILE A 146 -4.52 -1.07 -17.53
N ALA A 147 -3.78 -1.41 -16.49
CA ALA A 147 -2.81 -0.54 -15.83
C ALA A 147 -1.56 -1.33 -15.39
N HIS A 148 -0.55 -0.63 -14.88
CA HIS A 148 0.68 -1.23 -14.37
C HIS A 148 0.46 -1.98 -13.06
N GLY A 149 -0.36 -1.40 -12.16
CA GLY A 149 -0.56 -1.86 -10.79
C GLY A 149 -1.18 -3.25 -10.68
N SER A 150 -0.87 -3.95 -9.63
CA SER A 150 -1.47 -5.21 -9.19
C SER A 150 -1.22 -5.41 -7.70
N GLU A 151 -1.62 -6.55 -7.16
CA GLU A 151 -1.53 -6.87 -5.74
C GLU A 151 -0.44 -7.92 -5.44
N HIS A 152 -0.06 -8.07 -4.18
CA HIS A 152 0.96 -9.06 -3.75
C HIS A 152 0.61 -10.49 -4.17
N ASN A 153 -0.66 -10.89 -4.00
CA ASN A 153 -1.13 -12.22 -4.38
C ASN A 153 -1.16 -12.47 -5.91
N ALA A 154 -1.03 -11.42 -6.72
CA ALA A 154 -0.79 -11.58 -8.15
C ALA A 154 0.53 -12.29 -8.44
N VAL A 155 1.60 -11.99 -7.68
CA VAL A 155 2.89 -12.66 -7.84
C VAL A 155 2.75 -14.17 -7.60
N ILE A 156 2.05 -14.57 -6.54
CA ILE A 156 1.73 -15.99 -6.27
C ILE A 156 0.98 -16.59 -7.45
N ARG A 157 -0.04 -15.93 -7.95
CA ARG A 157 -0.85 -16.41 -9.08
C ARG A 157 0.00 -16.57 -10.34
N GLN A 158 0.88 -15.62 -10.64
CA GLN A 158 1.76 -15.72 -11.81
C GLN A 158 2.81 -16.81 -11.64
N MET A 159 3.44 -16.92 -10.47
CA MET A 159 4.41 -17.97 -10.18
C MET A 159 3.77 -19.36 -10.30
N LYS A 160 2.57 -19.57 -9.74
CA LYS A 160 1.83 -20.83 -9.88
C LYS A 160 1.50 -21.18 -11.33
N LYS A 161 1.28 -20.19 -12.18
CA LYS A 161 0.92 -20.43 -13.58
C LYS A 161 2.11 -20.54 -14.52
N TYR A 162 3.11 -19.68 -14.34
CA TYR A 162 4.21 -19.51 -15.29
C TYR A 162 5.58 -19.86 -14.72
N GLY A 163 5.68 -20.15 -13.42
CA GLY A 163 6.95 -20.38 -12.75
C GLY A 163 7.67 -19.08 -12.38
N ALA A 164 8.98 -19.21 -12.16
CA ALA A 164 9.87 -18.12 -11.83
C ALA A 164 11.22 -18.32 -12.54
N VAL A 165 11.98 -17.25 -12.72
CA VAL A 165 13.35 -17.27 -13.24
C VAL A 165 14.24 -16.33 -12.42
N ARG A 166 15.56 -16.50 -12.50
CA ARG A 166 16.49 -15.58 -11.85
C ARG A 166 16.54 -14.23 -12.60
N ALA A 167 16.88 -13.17 -11.90
CA ALA A 167 17.13 -11.87 -12.51
C ALA A 167 18.24 -11.93 -13.58
N SER A 168 19.23 -12.83 -13.42
CA SER A 168 20.26 -13.08 -14.42
C SER A 168 19.77 -13.73 -15.71
N ASP A 169 18.64 -14.45 -15.66
CA ASP A 169 18.08 -15.13 -16.83
C ASP A 169 17.12 -14.22 -17.63
N TYR A 170 16.53 -13.26 -16.96
CA TYR A 170 15.61 -12.30 -17.60
C TYR A 170 15.52 -10.99 -16.82
N THR A 171 16.07 -9.92 -17.36
CA THR A 171 16.06 -8.59 -16.74
C THR A 171 14.87 -7.74 -17.21
N GLY A 172 14.23 -8.08 -18.33
CA GLY A 172 13.27 -7.20 -18.98
C GLY A 172 13.86 -5.95 -19.61
N LEU A 173 15.21 -5.85 -19.67
CA LEU A 173 15.94 -4.76 -20.33
C LEU A 173 16.47 -5.20 -21.69
N LEU A 174 16.29 -4.36 -22.69
CA LEU A 174 16.89 -4.58 -24.00
C LEU A 174 18.36 -4.11 -24.02
N SER A 175 19.11 -4.56 -25.00
CA SER A 175 20.52 -4.16 -25.17
C SER A 175 20.65 -2.63 -25.17
N GLY A 176 21.57 -2.13 -24.32
CA GLY A 176 21.83 -0.70 -24.16
C GLY A 176 20.88 0.03 -23.20
N GLN A 177 19.86 -0.63 -22.65
CA GLN A 177 19.00 -0.06 -21.61
C GLN A 177 19.60 -0.34 -20.23
N THR A 178 19.48 0.65 -19.34
CA THR A 178 19.89 0.57 -17.92
C THR A 178 18.75 0.80 -16.95
N GLU A 179 17.61 1.29 -17.44
CA GLU A 179 16.45 1.65 -16.65
C GLU A 179 15.16 1.20 -17.33
N HIS A 180 14.19 0.78 -16.55
CA HIS A 180 12.86 0.43 -17.05
C HIS A 180 12.01 1.68 -17.28
N ASP A 181 11.36 1.75 -18.44
CA ASP A 181 10.35 2.75 -18.80
C ASP A 181 9.19 2.04 -19.52
N HIS A 182 8.07 1.91 -18.84
CA HIS A 182 6.90 1.21 -19.35
C HIS A 182 5.82 2.13 -19.92
N ASP A 183 6.05 3.45 -20.02
CA ASP A 183 5.03 4.40 -20.51
C ASP A 183 4.57 4.06 -21.93
N LYS A 184 5.55 3.84 -22.83
CA LYS A 184 5.25 3.46 -24.21
C LYS A 184 4.67 2.05 -24.34
N LEU A 185 5.20 1.10 -23.57
CA LEU A 185 4.69 -0.26 -23.52
C LEU A 185 3.19 -0.28 -23.18
N LEU A 186 2.80 0.37 -22.07
CA LEU A 186 1.41 0.41 -21.65
C LEU A 186 0.52 1.13 -22.68
N GLN A 187 1.01 2.21 -23.27
CA GLN A 187 0.27 2.94 -24.28
C GLN A 187 0.01 2.06 -25.51
N GLU A 188 1.01 1.33 -26.02
CA GLU A 188 0.84 0.43 -27.18
C GLU A 188 -0.15 -0.71 -26.87
N ILE A 189 -0.08 -1.32 -25.69
CA ILE A 189 -1.03 -2.35 -25.27
C ILE A 189 -2.45 -1.77 -25.21
N ARG A 190 -2.63 -0.61 -24.59
CA ARG A 190 -3.94 0.06 -24.49
C ARG A 190 -4.52 0.40 -25.84
N ASN A 191 -3.71 0.97 -26.73
CA ASN A 191 -4.15 1.33 -28.08
C ASN A 191 -4.62 0.09 -28.86
N TYR A 192 -3.86 -1.01 -28.78
CA TYR A 192 -4.25 -2.24 -29.43
C TYR A 192 -5.54 -2.86 -28.85
N LEU A 193 -5.66 -2.90 -27.53
CA LEU A 193 -6.86 -3.42 -26.88
C LEU A 193 -8.08 -2.54 -27.14
N GLN A 194 -7.90 -1.22 -27.20
CA GLN A 194 -8.96 -0.30 -27.62
C GLN A 194 -9.39 -0.58 -29.07
N PHE A 195 -8.43 -0.79 -29.98
CA PHE A 195 -8.74 -1.22 -31.34
C PHE A 195 -9.56 -2.51 -31.36
N CYS A 196 -9.20 -3.50 -30.54
CA CYS A 196 -9.98 -4.74 -30.42
C CYS A 196 -11.42 -4.46 -29.99
N LYS A 197 -11.61 -3.57 -29.01
CA LYS A 197 -12.93 -3.17 -28.49
C LYS A 197 -13.76 -2.46 -29.58
N ASP A 198 -13.19 -1.49 -30.26
CA ASP A 198 -13.87 -0.65 -31.25
C ASP A 198 -14.31 -1.46 -32.48
N ASN A 199 -13.58 -2.53 -32.80
CA ASN A 199 -13.85 -3.40 -33.98
C ASN A 199 -14.51 -4.75 -33.61
N GLY A 200 -14.85 -4.95 -32.33
CA GLY A 200 -15.42 -6.24 -31.90
C GLY A 200 -14.49 -7.43 -32.09
N TYR A 201 -13.18 -7.23 -32.02
CA TYR A 201 -12.17 -8.25 -32.26
C TYR A 201 -11.84 -9.02 -30.97
N TRP A 202 -12.45 -10.19 -30.80
CA TRP A 202 -12.41 -10.95 -29.53
C TRP A 202 -11.76 -12.34 -29.68
N ASP A 203 -10.95 -12.55 -30.71
CA ASP A 203 -10.13 -13.76 -30.86
C ASP A 203 -8.97 -13.68 -29.86
N GLU A 204 -9.12 -14.42 -28.75
CA GLU A 204 -8.18 -14.37 -27.63
C GLU A 204 -6.76 -14.75 -28.03
N GLU A 205 -6.60 -15.85 -28.79
CA GLU A 205 -5.26 -16.34 -29.12
C GLU A 205 -4.50 -15.35 -30.00
N LYS A 206 -5.16 -14.81 -31.02
CA LYS A 206 -4.55 -13.80 -31.89
C LYS A 206 -4.28 -12.49 -31.14
N ALA A 207 -5.23 -12.04 -30.32
CA ALA A 207 -5.05 -10.82 -29.53
C ALA A 207 -3.87 -10.95 -28.55
N ILE A 208 -3.77 -12.07 -27.84
CA ILE A 208 -2.67 -12.32 -26.91
C ILE A 208 -1.34 -12.51 -27.64
N SER A 209 -1.33 -13.14 -28.80
CA SER A 209 -0.11 -13.22 -29.65
C SER A 209 0.41 -11.82 -30.00
N TYR A 210 -0.49 -10.91 -30.37
CA TYR A 210 -0.11 -9.53 -30.69
C TYR A 210 0.38 -8.76 -29.44
N VAL A 211 -0.31 -8.89 -28.30
CA VAL A 211 0.15 -8.30 -27.02
C VAL A 211 1.54 -8.81 -26.63
N LYS A 212 1.79 -10.12 -26.80
CA LYS A 212 3.13 -10.69 -26.59
C LYS A 212 4.18 -10.09 -27.53
N SER A 213 3.81 -9.75 -28.77
CA SER A 213 4.73 -9.09 -29.70
C SER A 213 5.10 -7.68 -29.22
N ILE A 214 4.13 -6.93 -28.64
CA ILE A 214 4.39 -5.64 -28.01
C ILE A 214 5.30 -5.82 -26.79
N LEU A 215 4.99 -6.76 -25.92
CA LEU A 215 5.80 -7.07 -24.73
C LEU A 215 7.23 -7.45 -25.10
N ASN A 216 7.41 -8.32 -26.09
CA ASN A 216 8.73 -8.74 -26.58
C ASN A 216 9.53 -7.56 -27.16
N LYS A 217 8.87 -6.61 -27.81
CA LYS A 217 9.51 -5.38 -28.33
C LYS A 217 10.09 -4.51 -27.23
N HIS A 218 9.43 -4.44 -26.07
CA HIS A 218 9.80 -3.53 -24.98
C HIS A 218 10.58 -4.19 -23.85
N LEU A 219 10.35 -5.48 -23.58
CA LEU A 219 10.92 -6.22 -22.45
C LEU A 219 11.82 -7.37 -22.87
N GLY A 220 11.89 -7.67 -24.17
CA GLY A 220 12.49 -8.92 -24.65
C GLY A 220 11.58 -10.13 -24.43
N LYS A 221 11.86 -11.21 -25.16
CA LYS A 221 11.12 -12.48 -25.00
C LYS A 221 11.57 -13.19 -23.72
N PRO A 222 10.67 -13.53 -22.79
CA PRO A 222 11.04 -14.30 -21.62
C PRO A 222 11.53 -15.70 -22.02
N PRO A 223 12.48 -16.29 -21.27
CA PRO A 223 13.03 -17.62 -21.57
C PRO A 223 11.96 -18.69 -21.41
N GLU A 224 11.97 -19.65 -22.31
CA GLU A 224 11.16 -20.87 -22.22
C GLU A 224 11.81 -21.92 -21.30
N THR A 225 13.17 -21.90 -21.24
CA THR A 225 13.99 -22.72 -20.36
C THR A 225 15.18 -21.92 -19.84
N ILE A 226 15.71 -22.32 -18.69
CA ILE A 226 16.90 -21.76 -18.06
C ILE A 226 17.90 -22.85 -17.69
N GLU A 227 19.18 -22.52 -17.66
CA GLU A 227 20.25 -23.45 -17.24
C GLU A 227 20.53 -23.27 -15.74
N VAL A 228 20.37 -24.36 -14.98
CA VAL A 228 20.59 -24.39 -13.53
C VAL A 228 21.40 -25.63 -13.18
N GLU A 229 22.64 -25.45 -12.71
CA GLU A 229 23.51 -26.54 -12.29
C GLU A 229 23.66 -27.65 -13.35
N GLY A 230 23.78 -27.25 -14.62
CA GLY A 230 23.92 -28.18 -15.75
C GLY A 230 22.63 -28.88 -16.17
N ARG A 231 21.47 -28.44 -15.65
CA ARG A 231 20.15 -28.92 -16.04
C ARG A 231 19.38 -27.83 -16.78
N THR A 232 18.77 -28.18 -17.90
CA THR A 232 17.84 -27.30 -18.61
C THR A 232 16.45 -27.48 -17.99
N LEU A 233 15.91 -26.44 -17.38
CA LEU A 233 14.61 -26.44 -16.69
C LEU A 233 13.68 -25.40 -17.29
N THR A 234 12.40 -25.72 -17.37
CA THR A 234 11.36 -24.70 -17.57
C THR A 234 11.25 -23.82 -16.31
N PRO A 235 10.76 -22.57 -16.41
CA PRO A 235 10.54 -21.72 -15.22
C PRO A 235 9.63 -22.38 -14.17
N ARG A 236 8.70 -23.23 -14.60
CA ARG A 236 7.84 -23.98 -13.69
C ARG A 236 8.60 -25.09 -12.96
N GLU A 237 9.39 -25.89 -13.68
CA GLU A 237 10.26 -26.91 -13.05
C GLU A 237 11.27 -26.27 -12.10
N TYR A 238 11.82 -25.11 -12.45
CA TYR A 238 12.71 -24.36 -11.59
C TYR A 238 12.04 -23.97 -10.26
N LEU A 239 10.82 -23.41 -10.33
CA LEU A 239 10.04 -23.11 -9.13
C LEU A 239 9.77 -24.37 -8.28
N ASP A 240 9.31 -25.43 -8.92
CA ASP A 240 8.81 -26.63 -8.23
C ASP A 240 9.95 -27.52 -7.68
N THR A 241 11.13 -27.56 -8.34
CA THR A 241 12.21 -28.49 -7.98
C THR A 241 13.43 -27.81 -7.32
N VAL A 242 13.67 -26.53 -7.59
CA VAL A 242 14.83 -25.81 -7.06
C VAL A 242 14.41 -24.80 -6.00
N LEU A 243 13.53 -23.86 -6.34
CA LEU A 243 13.08 -22.84 -5.37
C LEU A 243 12.21 -23.46 -4.29
N GLN A 244 11.28 -24.33 -4.66
CA GLN A 244 10.38 -25.03 -3.75
C GLN A 244 9.72 -24.07 -2.73
N LEU A 245 9.24 -22.93 -3.22
CA LEU A 245 8.51 -21.96 -2.40
C LEU A 245 7.09 -22.51 -2.12
N PRO A 246 6.67 -22.57 -0.87
CA PRO A 246 5.33 -23.07 -0.51
C PRO A 246 4.29 -21.99 -0.75
N LEU A 247 3.98 -21.70 -2.00
CA LEU A 247 3.15 -20.56 -2.41
C LEU A 247 1.72 -20.56 -1.83
N ASP A 248 1.24 -21.71 -1.34
CA ASP A 248 -0.05 -21.84 -0.67
C ASP A 248 0.00 -21.46 0.83
N ASP A 249 1.18 -21.23 1.38
CA ASP A 249 1.38 -20.91 2.79
C ASP A 249 1.39 -19.40 3.05
N TYR A 250 1.16 -18.58 2.02
CA TYR A 250 1.15 -17.12 2.17
C TYR A 250 -0.27 -16.59 2.12
N VAL A 251 -0.61 -15.79 3.11
CA VAL A 251 -1.95 -15.26 3.34
C VAL A 251 -1.95 -13.73 3.34
N ALA A 252 -2.98 -13.13 2.75
CA ALA A 252 -3.15 -11.70 2.67
C ALA A 252 -4.26 -11.22 3.60
N PHE A 253 -4.05 -10.08 4.25
CA PHE A 253 -4.98 -9.47 5.20
C PHE A 253 -5.37 -8.06 4.79
N ILE A 254 -6.60 -7.68 5.15
CA ILE A 254 -7.16 -6.33 5.07
C ILE A 254 -7.89 -6.00 6.37
N SER A 255 -8.24 -4.73 6.56
CA SER A 255 -8.98 -4.30 7.76
C SER A 255 -10.02 -3.25 7.40
N PHE A 256 -11.26 -3.71 7.12
CA PHE A 256 -12.38 -2.84 6.70
C PHE A 256 -13.70 -3.26 7.36
N LYS A 257 -14.46 -2.28 7.84
CA LYS A 257 -15.81 -2.48 8.40
C LYS A 257 -16.86 -2.79 7.34
N SER A 258 -16.56 -2.47 6.08
CA SER A 258 -17.43 -2.77 4.93
C SER A 258 -17.58 -4.27 4.64
N LEU A 259 -16.75 -5.11 5.28
CA LEU A 259 -16.83 -6.56 5.26
C LEU A 259 -16.92 -7.10 6.70
N PRO A 260 -17.60 -8.23 6.94
CA PRO A 260 -17.56 -8.88 8.25
C PRO A 260 -16.13 -9.23 8.64
N PHE A 261 -15.75 -8.99 9.90
CA PHE A 261 -14.46 -9.42 10.41
C PHE A 261 -14.40 -10.95 10.55
N TYR A 262 -13.19 -11.47 10.45
CA TYR A 262 -12.88 -12.92 10.46
C TYR A 262 -13.57 -13.69 9.34
N THR A 263 -13.75 -13.02 8.19
CA THR A 263 -14.19 -13.64 6.94
C THR A 263 -13.23 -13.26 5.82
N LYS A 264 -13.21 -14.06 4.76
CA LYS A 264 -12.53 -13.69 3.52
C LYS A 264 -13.42 -12.77 2.68
N GLY A 265 -12.79 -11.84 1.99
CA GLY A 265 -13.49 -10.92 1.11
C GLY A 265 -12.61 -10.26 0.08
N GLU A 266 -13.23 -9.49 -0.77
CA GLU A 266 -12.55 -8.76 -1.83
C GLU A 266 -11.94 -7.45 -1.29
N PHE A 267 -10.66 -7.25 -1.54
CA PHE A 267 -10.04 -5.94 -1.43
C PHE A 267 -10.45 -5.10 -2.64
N LYS A 268 -11.36 -4.15 -2.44
CA LYS A 268 -12.02 -3.39 -3.52
C LYS A 268 -11.17 -2.20 -3.98
N VAL A 269 -10.06 -2.50 -4.61
CA VAL A 269 -9.14 -1.53 -5.23
C VAL A 269 -8.95 -1.87 -6.71
N PRO A 270 -8.60 -0.88 -7.57
CA PRO A 270 -8.41 -1.14 -9.00
C PRO A 270 -7.33 -2.19 -9.30
N ASP A 271 -6.31 -2.27 -8.45
CA ASP A 271 -5.16 -3.16 -8.63
C ASP A 271 -5.48 -4.61 -8.30
N ASN A 272 -6.55 -4.90 -7.55
CA ASN A 272 -7.17 -6.24 -7.46
C ASN A 272 -8.07 -6.51 -8.68
N TRP A 273 -7.53 -6.31 -9.86
CA TRP A 273 -8.26 -6.34 -11.14
C TRP A 273 -8.91 -7.69 -11.48
N TRP A 274 -8.49 -8.78 -10.86
CA TRP A 274 -9.12 -10.12 -11.03
C TRP A 274 -10.13 -10.43 -9.93
N HIS A 275 -10.45 -9.46 -9.05
CA HIS A 275 -11.45 -9.55 -7.98
C HIS A 275 -11.22 -10.71 -7.02
N SER A 276 -9.97 -10.90 -6.59
CA SER A 276 -9.65 -11.90 -5.57
C SER A 276 -10.45 -11.62 -4.29
N LYS A 277 -11.03 -12.67 -3.76
CA LYS A 277 -11.77 -12.68 -2.49
C LYS A 277 -11.01 -13.39 -1.37
N GLU A 278 -9.72 -13.67 -1.59
CA GLU A 278 -8.87 -14.43 -0.66
C GLU A 278 -8.19 -13.55 0.41
N TYR A 279 -8.66 -12.31 0.60
CA TYR A 279 -8.15 -11.45 1.66
C TYR A 279 -8.88 -11.72 2.97
N HIS A 280 -8.12 -12.02 4.04
CA HIS A 280 -8.64 -12.19 5.39
C HIS A 280 -8.93 -10.82 6.00
N ASN A 281 -10.20 -10.54 6.33
CA ASN A 281 -10.60 -9.27 6.91
C ASN A 281 -10.62 -9.35 8.43
N VAL A 282 -9.84 -8.49 9.09
CA VAL A 282 -9.67 -8.48 10.54
C VAL A 282 -9.82 -7.07 11.11
N PRO A 283 -10.16 -6.92 12.42
CA PRO A 283 -10.11 -5.62 13.10
C PRO A 283 -8.71 -4.98 13.01
N LEU A 284 -8.64 -3.66 13.08
CA LEU A 284 -7.38 -2.91 12.98
C LEU A 284 -6.34 -3.33 14.01
N ASP A 285 -6.77 -3.61 15.25
CA ASP A 285 -5.85 -4.04 16.31
C ASP A 285 -5.22 -5.39 16.00
N ASP A 286 -6.00 -6.33 15.47
CA ASP A 286 -5.49 -7.63 15.02
C ASP A 286 -4.59 -7.48 13.78
N PHE A 287 -4.97 -6.63 12.83
CA PHE A 287 -4.18 -6.31 11.64
C PHE A 287 -2.79 -5.77 12.01
N TYR A 288 -2.75 -4.77 12.87
CA TYR A 288 -1.50 -4.16 13.31
C TYR A 288 -0.67 -5.11 14.19
N SER A 289 -1.31 -5.81 15.13
CA SER A 289 -0.64 -6.77 16.00
C SER A 289 -0.02 -7.92 15.21
N ALA A 290 -0.67 -8.38 14.15
CA ALA A 290 -0.14 -9.42 13.26
C ALA A 290 1.16 -8.96 12.58
N ILE A 291 1.20 -7.73 12.05
CA ILE A 291 2.41 -7.15 11.45
C ILE A 291 3.54 -7.04 12.49
N VAL A 292 3.25 -6.54 13.69
CA VAL A 292 4.25 -6.40 14.77
C VAL A 292 4.77 -7.76 15.19
N ASN A 293 3.88 -8.73 15.45
CA ASN A 293 4.26 -10.05 15.93
C ASN A 293 5.08 -10.82 14.88
N ALA A 294 4.69 -10.73 13.59
CA ALA A 294 5.47 -11.28 12.48
C ALA A 294 6.88 -10.67 12.46
N SER A 295 6.96 -9.33 12.52
CA SER A 295 8.24 -8.60 12.52
C SER A 295 9.13 -8.89 13.73
N LYS A 296 8.56 -9.27 14.89
CA LYS A 296 9.31 -9.70 16.09
C LYS A 296 9.76 -11.16 16.01
N SER A 297 9.03 -12.00 15.28
CA SER A 297 9.20 -13.46 15.27
C SER A 297 10.03 -13.99 14.09
N GLY A 298 10.70 -13.12 13.36
CA GLY A 298 11.60 -13.57 12.29
C GLY A 298 10.99 -13.53 10.89
N TYR A 299 9.79 -12.96 10.73
CA TYR A 299 9.12 -12.88 9.44
C TYR A 299 9.21 -11.46 8.87
N THR A 300 9.32 -11.38 7.56
CA THR A 300 9.10 -10.17 6.79
C THR A 300 7.65 -10.11 6.30
N ALA A 301 7.21 -8.98 5.77
CA ALA A 301 5.86 -8.84 5.22
C ALA A 301 5.87 -7.93 3.99
N ALA A 302 5.18 -8.34 2.93
CA ALA A 302 4.86 -7.46 1.82
C ALA A 302 3.61 -6.66 2.20
N ILE A 303 3.66 -5.33 2.11
CA ILE A 303 2.58 -4.43 2.52
C ILE A 303 2.21 -3.46 1.40
N GLY A 304 0.94 -3.10 1.33
CA GLY A 304 0.40 -2.13 0.37
C GLY A 304 -0.44 -1.06 1.06
N GLY A 305 -0.43 0.14 0.51
CA GLY A 305 -1.20 1.25 1.05
C GLY A 305 -0.87 2.59 0.41
N ASP A 306 -1.14 3.66 1.12
CA ASP A 306 -1.04 5.03 0.65
C ASP A 306 0.33 5.64 0.98
N ILE A 307 1.01 6.17 -0.05
CA ILE A 307 2.25 6.96 0.10
C ILE A 307 2.11 8.38 -0.45
N SER A 308 0.93 8.77 -0.92
CA SER A 308 0.65 10.10 -1.48
C SER A 308 0.34 11.14 -0.42
N GLU A 309 0.94 10.99 0.77
CA GLU A 309 0.58 11.68 2.01
C GLU A 309 1.58 12.78 2.40
N PRO A 310 1.12 13.86 3.09
CA PRO A 310 2.02 14.89 3.60
C PRO A 310 3.03 14.40 4.62
N GLY A 311 2.71 13.30 5.32
CA GLY A 311 3.52 12.71 6.38
C GLY A 311 4.64 11.79 5.89
N ILE A 312 4.88 11.68 4.57
CA ILE A 312 5.98 10.91 4.02
C ILE A 312 7.03 11.81 3.36
N SER A 313 8.31 11.53 3.60
CA SER A 313 9.42 12.25 3.00
C SER A 313 10.54 11.30 2.60
N GLY A 314 10.81 11.25 1.28
CA GLY A 314 11.95 10.51 0.76
C GLY A 314 13.29 11.18 1.03
N GLU A 315 13.31 12.48 1.33
CA GLU A 315 14.52 13.22 1.68
C GLU A 315 14.90 12.97 3.15
N ASP A 316 13.89 12.69 3.98
CA ASP A 316 14.06 12.40 5.41
C ASP A 316 13.96 10.90 5.73
N ASP A 317 13.75 10.04 4.74
CA ASP A 317 13.60 8.58 4.87
C ASP A 317 12.50 8.16 5.87
N VAL A 318 11.40 8.88 5.97
CA VAL A 318 10.42 8.67 7.03
C VAL A 318 8.98 8.76 6.56
N ALA A 319 8.10 7.97 7.19
CA ALA A 319 6.66 8.08 7.06
C ALA A 319 6.00 8.08 8.45
N ILE A 320 5.21 9.11 8.73
CA ILE A 320 4.45 9.32 9.97
C ILE A 320 3.07 9.86 9.64
N VAL A 321 2.12 9.71 10.54
CA VAL A 321 0.88 10.50 10.46
C VAL A 321 1.14 11.86 11.08
N SER A 322 0.97 12.93 10.29
CA SER A 322 1.11 14.30 10.78
C SER A 322 -0.05 14.66 11.72
N THR A 323 0.23 15.49 12.73
CA THR A 323 -0.77 15.87 13.74
C THR A 323 -1.94 16.65 13.14
N PHE A 324 -1.73 17.36 12.02
CA PHE A 324 -2.79 18.09 11.32
C PHE A 324 -3.66 17.18 10.43
N ASP A 325 -3.19 15.95 10.08
CA ASP A 325 -4.04 14.94 9.45
C ASP A 325 -4.91 14.26 10.50
N LEU A 326 -4.29 13.59 11.47
CA LEU A 326 -4.98 12.92 12.56
C LEU A 326 -4.07 12.73 13.78
N PRO A 327 -4.45 13.16 14.99
CA PRO A 327 -3.72 12.81 16.20
C PRO A 327 -3.70 11.32 16.41
N GLN A 328 -2.58 10.80 16.87
CA GLN A 328 -2.35 9.38 17.09
C GLN A 328 -3.47 8.71 17.92
N LYS A 329 -3.99 9.40 18.95
CA LYS A 329 -5.07 8.89 19.81
C LYS A 329 -6.42 8.69 19.11
N LEU A 330 -6.58 9.24 17.91
CA LEU A 330 -7.79 9.11 17.07
C LEU A 330 -7.59 8.16 15.89
N ILE A 331 -6.44 7.49 15.82
CA ILE A 331 -6.19 6.44 14.83
C ILE A 331 -6.85 5.17 15.32
N ASP A 332 -7.99 4.86 14.72
CA ASP A 332 -8.82 3.71 15.02
C ASP A 332 -9.44 3.13 13.75
N GLN A 333 -10.27 2.10 13.92
CA GLN A 333 -10.96 1.43 12.81
C GLN A 333 -11.84 2.40 12.02
N ASP A 334 -12.51 3.33 12.69
CA ASP A 334 -13.44 4.27 12.05
C ASP A 334 -12.72 5.34 11.24
N SER A 335 -11.64 5.88 11.78
CA SER A 335 -10.81 6.86 11.08
C SER A 335 -10.15 6.26 9.82
N ARG A 336 -9.74 4.99 9.87
CA ARG A 336 -9.21 4.24 8.73
C ARG A 336 -10.29 4.00 7.67
N GLU A 337 -11.44 3.45 8.07
CA GLU A 337 -12.57 3.20 7.16
C GLU A 337 -13.05 4.46 6.46
N PHE A 338 -13.19 5.56 7.22
CA PHE A 338 -13.59 6.85 6.67
C PHE A 338 -12.65 7.32 5.57
N ARG A 339 -11.33 7.24 5.79
CA ARG A 339 -10.33 7.68 4.81
C ARG A 339 -10.30 6.81 3.56
N PHE A 340 -10.42 5.52 3.71
CA PHE A 340 -10.50 4.60 2.57
C PHE A 340 -11.79 4.85 1.76
N THR A 341 -12.94 4.95 2.44
CA THR A 341 -14.24 5.13 1.79
C THR A 341 -14.34 6.47 1.05
N ASN A 342 -13.79 7.55 1.61
CA ASN A 342 -13.80 8.87 0.95
C ASN A 342 -12.59 9.11 0.02
N ARG A 343 -11.74 8.09 -0.16
CA ARG A 343 -10.56 8.11 -1.04
C ARG A 343 -9.49 9.13 -0.66
N THR A 344 -9.36 9.48 0.62
CA THR A 344 -8.22 10.22 1.15
C THR A 344 -7.09 9.29 1.60
N SER A 345 -7.34 7.99 1.70
CA SER A 345 -6.32 6.95 1.70
C SER A 345 -6.60 6.00 0.54
N THR A 346 -5.62 5.80 -0.31
CA THR A 346 -5.71 4.97 -1.51
C THR A 346 -4.65 3.87 -1.48
N ASP A 347 -4.86 2.82 -2.23
CA ASP A 347 -3.83 1.81 -2.46
C ASP A 347 -3.03 2.23 -3.68
N ASP A 348 -1.87 2.84 -3.46
CA ASP A 348 -1.06 3.41 -4.53
C ASP A 348 0.41 2.94 -4.53
N HIS A 349 0.83 2.20 -3.51
CA HIS A 349 2.20 1.67 -3.46
C HIS A 349 2.32 0.40 -2.63
N ALA A 350 3.21 -0.48 -3.08
CA ALA A 350 3.54 -1.72 -2.41
C ALA A 350 5.03 -1.79 -2.07
N ILE A 351 5.34 -2.21 -0.85
CA ILE A 351 6.67 -2.16 -0.23
C ILE A 351 6.90 -3.38 0.68
N HIS A 352 8.13 -3.57 1.14
CA HIS A 352 8.53 -4.74 1.91
C HIS A 352 9.05 -4.34 3.31
N ILE A 353 8.42 -4.83 4.38
CA ILE A 353 8.94 -4.71 5.75
C ILE A 353 10.09 -5.69 5.91
N VAL A 354 11.29 -5.18 6.17
CA VAL A 354 12.52 -5.98 6.33
C VAL A 354 13.15 -5.87 7.72
N GLY A 355 12.55 -5.08 8.60
CA GLY A 355 13.04 -4.95 9.96
C GLY A 355 12.10 -4.18 10.88
N TYR A 356 12.40 -4.24 12.17
CA TYR A 356 11.58 -3.70 13.22
C TYR A 356 12.41 -3.15 14.37
N LYS A 357 11.96 -2.08 15.00
CA LYS A 357 12.57 -1.50 16.20
C LYS A 357 11.49 -0.91 17.11
N GLU A 358 11.56 -1.22 18.41
CA GLU A 358 10.82 -0.49 19.46
C GLU A 358 11.71 0.58 20.08
N GLY A 359 11.14 1.69 20.49
CA GLY A 359 11.83 2.74 21.26
C GLY A 359 11.01 4.02 21.36
N ASP A 360 11.24 4.77 22.45
CA ASP A 360 10.75 6.14 22.68
C ASP A 360 9.25 6.38 22.44
N GLY A 361 8.41 5.41 22.83
CA GLY A 361 6.95 5.49 22.73
C GLY A 361 6.38 5.12 21.36
N HIS A 362 7.21 4.76 20.38
CA HIS A 362 6.81 4.33 19.05
C HIS A 362 7.46 3.01 18.62
N ALA A 363 6.79 2.29 17.73
CA ALA A 363 7.41 1.25 16.93
C ALA A 363 7.77 1.79 15.54
N TRP A 364 8.91 1.33 15.03
CA TRP A 364 9.43 1.69 13.72
C TRP A 364 9.65 0.45 12.86
N PHE A 365 9.20 0.53 11.63
CA PHE A 365 9.38 -0.53 10.64
C PHE A 365 10.40 -0.07 9.60
N LEU A 366 11.41 -0.90 9.35
CA LEU A 366 12.34 -0.69 8.25
C LEU A 366 11.71 -1.22 6.98
N ILE A 367 11.49 -0.33 6.04
CA ILE A 367 10.84 -0.60 4.77
C ILE A 367 11.88 -0.59 3.66
N LYS A 368 11.95 -1.67 2.88
CA LYS A 368 12.66 -1.71 1.59
C LYS A 368 11.70 -1.26 0.49
N ASP A 369 12.11 -0.25 -0.29
CA ASP A 369 11.27 0.40 -1.30
C ASP A 369 12.01 0.54 -2.63
N SER A 370 11.33 0.23 -3.73
CA SER A 370 11.82 0.34 -5.11
C SER A 370 11.52 1.70 -5.77
N GLY A 371 10.74 2.55 -5.09
CA GLY A 371 10.33 3.86 -5.60
C GLY A 371 11.49 4.86 -5.69
N SER A 372 11.36 5.80 -6.62
CA SER A 372 12.40 6.83 -6.83
C SER A 372 12.57 7.78 -5.64
N SER A 373 11.51 8.01 -4.87
CA SER A 373 11.55 8.84 -3.66
C SER A 373 12.44 8.26 -2.57
N ALA A 374 12.46 6.93 -2.41
CA ALA A 374 13.29 6.24 -1.45
C ALA A 374 14.81 6.38 -1.71
N GLN A 375 15.19 6.87 -2.88
CA GLN A 375 16.61 7.08 -3.25
C GLN A 375 17.13 8.47 -2.87
N LYS A 376 16.31 9.34 -2.28
CA LYS A 376 16.68 10.74 -2.04
C LYS A 376 17.39 10.95 -0.70
N GLY A 377 16.95 10.25 0.34
CA GLY A 377 17.42 10.42 1.71
C GLY A 377 18.78 9.78 2.01
N GLN A 378 19.06 9.60 3.28
CA GLN A 378 20.29 8.98 3.79
C GLN A 378 20.32 7.48 3.55
N PHE A 379 19.18 6.81 3.71
CA PHE A 379 19.07 5.35 3.71
C PHE A 379 18.70 4.77 2.34
N LYS A 380 19.21 5.28 1.27
CA LYS A 380 19.01 4.88 -0.14
C LYS A 380 18.25 3.57 -0.37
N GLY A 381 16.96 3.68 -0.73
CA GLY A 381 16.08 2.55 -0.96
C GLY A 381 15.35 2.04 0.31
N TYR A 382 15.46 2.77 1.44
CA TYR A 382 14.76 2.44 2.66
C TYR A 382 13.99 3.62 3.23
N TYR A 383 12.90 3.30 3.95
CA TYR A 383 12.14 4.20 4.79
C TYR A 383 12.01 3.68 6.22
N LEU A 384 11.80 4.59 7.14
CA LEU A 384 11.38 4.31 8.51
C LEU A 384 9.90 4.65 8.65
N TYR A 385 9.05 3.63 8.68
CA TYR A 385 7.61 3.84 8.90
C TYR A 385 7.28 3.75 10.38
N ARG A 386 6.64 4.80 10.91
CA ARG A 386 6.18 4.82 12.29
C ARG A 386 4.88 4.02 12.44
N ASP A 387 4.62 3.52 13.65
CA ASP A 387 3.46 2.69 13.99
C ASP A 387 2.12 3.31 13.62
N ASP A 388 1.97 4.64 13.77
CA ASP A 388 0.77 5.37 13.39
C ASP A 388 0.52 5.34 11.87
N TYR A 389 1.59 5.46 11.07
CA TYR A 389 1.49 5.36 9.62
C TYR A 389 1.06 3.97 9.18
N VAL A 390 1.66 2.95 9.78
CA VAL A 390 1.28 1.55 9.49
C VAL A 390 -0.18 1.28 9.84
N LYS A 391 -0.66 1.76 11.00
CA LYS A 391 -2.06 1.60 11.39
C LYS A 391 -3.05 2.31 10.46
N LEU A 392 -2.74 3.54 10.05
CA LEU A 392 -3.70 4.38 9.32
C LEU A 392 -3.63 4.18 7.81
N LYS A 393 -2.42 4.04 7.24
CA LYS A 393 -2.18 4.18 5.81
C LYS A 393 -1.86 2.85 5.10
N ILE A 394 -1.41 1.82 5.82
CA ILE A 394 -1.20 0.50 5.22
C ILE A 394 -2.53 -0.25 5.17
N LEU A 395 -2.97 -0.59 3.97
CA LEU A 395 -4.31 -1.12 3.70
C LEU A 395 -4.33 -2.65 3.64
N THR A 396 -3.23 -3.26 3.19
CA THR A 396 -3.08 -4.71 3.05
C THR A 396 -1.69 -5.16 3.46
N PHE A 397 -1.55 -6.40 3.91
CA PHE A 397 -0.26 -7.06 4.04
C PHE A 397 -0.36 -8.54 3.69
N MET A 398 0.75 -9.13 3.26
CA MET A 398 0.92 -10.55 3.01
C MET A 398 2.08 -11.09 3.84
N VAL A 399 1.88 -12.26 4.44
CA VAL A 399 2.85 -12.93 5.32
C VAL A 399 2.71 -14.44 5.22
N HIS A 400 3.73 -15.19 5.68
CA HIS A 400 3.62 -16.64 5.84
C HIS A 400 2.62 -16.99 6.95
N LYS A 401 1.77 -17.98 6.72
CA LYS A 401 0.68 -18.38 7.63
C LYS A 401 1.14 -18.69 9.06
N ASP A 402 2.36 -19.25 9.24
CA ASP A 402 2.90 -19.58 10.56
C ASP A 402 3.14 -18.35 11.44
N ALA A 403 3.35 -17.18 10.84
CA ALA A 403 3.49 -15.93 11.58
C ALA A 403 2.17 -15.45 12.21
N VAL A 404 1.04 -15.99 11.75
CA VAL A 404 -0.31 -15.52 12.07
C VAL A 404 -1.26 -16.65 12.42
N THR A 405 -0.75 -17.81 12.85
CA THR A 405 -1.54 -19.02 13.16
C THR A 405 -2.68 -18.71 14.12
N SER A 406 -2.41 -18.03 15.25
CA SER A 406 -3.44 -17.69 16.24
C SER A 406 -4.50 -16.72 15.69
N LEU A 407 -4.18 -15.95 14.65
CA LEU A 407 -5.15 -15.09 13.99
C LEU A 407 -6.01 -15.89 12.99
N LEU A 408 -5.41 -16.84 12.27
CA LEU A 408 -6.13 -17.74 11.36
C LEU A 408 -7.10 -18.66 12.09
N GLU A 409 -6.81 -19.06 13.34
CA GLU A 409 -7.73 -19.81 14.20
C GLU A 409 -9.08 -19.12 14.43
N LYS A 410 -9.13 -17.78 14.27
CA LYS A 410 -10.38 -17.01 14.37
C LYS A 410 -11.28 -17.11 13.13
N PHE A 411 -10.77 -17.71 12.04
CA PHE A 411 -11.51 -17.86 10.79
C PHE A 411 -12.18 -19.24 10.70
N PRO A 412 -13.50 -19.32 10.53
CA PRO A 412 -14.19 -20.59 10.41
C PRO A 412 -13.69 -21.43 9.21
N GLY A 413 -13.16 -22.63 9.49
CA GLY A 413 -12.79 -23.60 8.46
C GLY A 413 -11.40 -23.40 7.81
N GLU A 414 -10.51 -22.64 8.42
CA GLU A 414 -9.15 -22.36 7.88
C GLU A 414 -8.05 -23.28 8.49
N LEU A 415 -8.35 -24.14 9.48
CA LEU A 415 -7.45 -25.12 10.09
C LEU A 415 -7.93 -26.55 9.88
#